data_a39d5dc678890ef6a5b229c5f0f3322b
#
_entry.id   a39d5dc678890ef6a5b229c5f0f3322b
#
_cell.length_a   1.000
_cell.length_b   1.000
_cell.length_c   1.000
_cell.angle_alpha   90.00
_cell.angle_beta   90.00
_cell.angle_gamma   90.00
#
_symmetry.space_group_name_H-M   'P 1'
#
loop_
_entity.id
_entity.type
_entity.pdbx_description
1 polymer ?
#
loop_
_entity_poly.entity_id
_entity_poly.type
_entity_poly.pdbx_seq_one_letter_code
_entity_poly.pdbx_strand_id
1 'polypeptide(L)'
;ETQTAALQAQDASFGQAKAYIDENSDTGYAVLMAFQLAQQAIDRKDLNEAEKQLSFAAANSESDAVNALANLRLARVQLALEQPEKALASVDKVTSTAFNAQQQEIKGDIYVKQAMFDKARSAYSAAVAANSANTVVKMKLDNLALAANG
;
A
#
# COMPACT_ATOMS: atom_id res chain seq x y z
N GLU A 1 -10.42 30.54 -12.26
CA GLU A 1 -11.81 30.01 -12.34
C GLU A 1 -11.87 28.57 -12.86
N THR A 2 -11.07 28.18 -13.87
CA THR A 2 -11.09 26.84 -14.44
C THR A 2 -10.55 25.75 -13.48
N GLN A 3 -9.50 26.03 -12.71
CA GLN A 3 -8.95 25.08 -11.71
C GLN A 3 -9.92 24.82 -10.56
N THR A 4 -10.65 25.84 -10.12
CA THR A 4 -11.62 25.71 -9.03
C THR A 4 -12.81 24.84 -9.46
N ALA A 5 -13.30 25.02 -10.69
CA ALA A 5 -14.39 24.22 -11.24
C ALA A 5 -13.99 22.74 -11.44
N ALA A 6 -12.75 22.49 -11.89
CA ALA A 6 -12.23 21.14 -12.04
C ALA A 6 -12.09 20.41 -10.69
N LEU A 7 -11.63 21.11 -9.66
CA LEU A 7 -11.55 20.57 -8.29
C LEU A 7 -12.94 20.26 -7.74
N GLN A 8 -13.90 21.15 -7.91
CA GLN A 8 -15.28 20.93 -7.46
C GLN A 8 -15.95 19.74 -8.17
N ALA A 9 -15.72 19.60 -9.49
CA ALA A 9 -16.24 18.46 -10.25
C ALA A 9 -15.60 17.14 -9.79
N GLN A 10 -14.31 17.16 -9.48
CA GLN A 10 -13.59 16.00 -8.97
C GLN A 10 -14.08 15.60 -7.56
N ASP A 11 -14.36 16.57 -6.70
CA ASP A 11 -14.92 16.34 -5.38
C ASP A 11 -16.35 15.77 -5.43
N ALA A 12 -17.17 16.27 -6.34
CA ALA A 12 -18.52 15.72 -6.56
C ALA A 12 -18.45 14.28 -7.07
N SER A 13 -17.56 13.98 -8.02
CA SER A 13 -17.34 12.63 -8.54
C SER A 13 -16.85 11.67 -7.45
N PHE A 14 -15.95 12.14 -6.58
CA PHE A 14 -15.45 11.38 -5.45
C PHE A 14 -16.57 11.03 -4.46
N GLY A 15 -17.41 12.01 -4.12
CA GLY A 15 -18.57 11.82 -3.25
C GLY A 15 -19.58 10.81 -3.80
N GLN A 16 -19.87 10.88 -5.11
CA GLN A 16 -20.76 9.91 -5.78
C GLN A 16 -20.18 8.51 -5.78
N ALA A 17 -18.88 8.36 -6.03
CA ALA A 17 -18.21 7.07 -5.99
C ALA A 17 -18.23 6.45 -4.59
N LYS A 18 -18.03 7.26 -3.55
CA LYS A 18 -18.16 6.79 -2.15
C LYS A 18 -19.56 6.32 -1.85
N ALA A 19 -20.56 7.09 -2.23
CA ALA A 19 -21.96 6.71 -2.03
C ALA A 19 -22.28 5.38 -2.75
N TYR A 20 -21.77 5.19 -3.97
CA TYR A 20 -21.93 3.93 -4.70
C TYR A 20 -21.33 2.75 -3.95
N ILE A 21 -20.13 2.90 -3.39
CA ILE A 21 -19.48 1.84 -2.60
C ILE A 21 -20.32 1.49 -1.37
N ASP A 22 -20.82 2.51 -0.66
CA ASP A 22 -21.63 2.31 0.54
C ASP A 22 -22.93 1.56 0.24
N GLU A 23 -23.53 1.81 -0.94
CA GLU A 23 -24.77 1.17 -1.38
C GLU A 23 -24.55 -0.21 -2.02
N ASN A 24 -23.37 -0.46 -2.60
CA ASN A 24 -23.07 -1.67 -3.40
C ASN A 24 -21.81 -2.38 -2.92
N SER A 25 -21.58 -2.43 -1.61
CA SER A 25 -20.35 -2.93 -1.00
C SER A 25 -20.03 -4.39 -1.28
N ASP A 26 -21.04 -5.16 -1.70
CA ASP A 26 -20.94 -6.58 -2.02
C ASP A 26 -20.54 -6.86 -3.48
N THR A 27 -20.32 -5.84 -4.30
CA THR A 27 -19.98 -6.01 -5.72
C THR A 27 -18.46 -5.87 -5.98
N GLY A 28 -17.94 -6.68 -6.92
CA GLY A 28 -16.54 -6.53 -7.38
C GLY A 28 -16.24 -5.16 -7.96
N TYR A 29 -17.23 -4.48 -8.52
CA TYR A 29 -17.09 -3.10 -9.02
C TYR A 29 -16.82 -2.10 -7.89
N ALA A 30 -17.44 -2.27 -6.73
CA ALA A 30 -17.18 -1.45 -5.55
C ALA A 30 -15.71 -1.55 -5.10
N VAL A 31 -15.11 -2.74 -5.19
CA VAL A 31 -13.68 -2.95 -4.88
C VAL A 31 -12.80 -2.17 -5.85
N LEU A 32 -13.09 -2.20 -7.16
CA LEU A 32 -12.34 -1.42 -8.15
C LEU A 32 -12.47 0.08 -7.92
N MET A 33 -13.67 0.55 -7.60
CA MET A 33 -13.90 1.96 -7.24
C MET A 33 -13.13 2.36 -5.99
N ALA A 34 -13.04 1.48 -5.00
CA ALA A 34 -12.26 1.73 -3.80
C ALA A 34 -10.77 1.94 -4.10
N PHE A 35 -10.19 1.19 -5.04
CA PHE A 35 -8.82 1.44 -5.51
C PHE A 35 -8.66 2.82 -6.16
N GLN A 36 -9.61 3.22 -6.99
CA GLN A 36 -9.56 4.54 -7.63
C GLN A 36 -9.68 5.66 -6.60
N LEU A 37 -10.59 5.54 -5.65
CA LEU A 37 -10.74 6.51 -4.57
C LEU A 37 -9.50 6.59 -3.67
N ALA A 38 -8.89 5.44 -3.39
CA ALA A 38 -7.65 5.40 -2.63
C ALA A 38 -6.53 6.15 -3.36
N GLN A 39 -6.39 5.96 -4.67
CA GLN A 39 -5.40 6.67 -5.45
C GLN A 39 -5.65 8.19 -5.45
N GLN A 40 -6.89 8.62 -5.63
CA GLN A 40 -7.26 10.03 -5.56
C GLN A 40 -6.97 10.63 -4.18
N ALA A 41 -7.24 9.87 -3.13
CA ALA A 41 -6.94 10.27 -1.76
C ALA A 41 -5.43 10.44 -1.54
N ILE A 42 -4.61 9.52 -2.05
CA ILE A 42 -3.14 9.62 -1.99
C ILE A 42 -2.67 10.89 -2.73
N ASP A 43 -3.19 11.16 -3.91
CA ASP A 43 -2.82 12.32 -4.70
C ASP A 43 -3.16 13.64 -3.99
N ARG A 44 -4.21 13.64 -3.18
CA ARG A 44 -4.62 14.77 -2.32
C ARG A 44 -3.93 14.79 -0.97
N LYS A 45 -3.07 13.82 -0.69
CA LYS A 45 -2.41 13.62 0.61
C LYS A 45 -3.37 13.31 1.77
N ASP A 46 -4.56 12.80 1.46
CA ASP A 46 -5.52 12.31 2.44
C ASP A 46 -5.28 10.81 2.69
N LEU A 47 -4.25 10.52 3.47
CA LEU A 47 -3.83 9.14 3.74
C LEU A 47 -4.84 8.37 4.60
N ASN A 48 -5.61 9.05 5.44
CA ASN A 48 -6.66 8.41 6.24
C ASN A 48 -7.79 7.88 5.34
N GLU A 49 -8.22 8.66 4.35
CA GLU A 49 -9.21 8.19 3.38
C GLU A 49 -8.65 7.08 2.50
N ALA A 50 -7.38 7.17 2.10
CA ALA A 50 -6.71 6.09 1.36
C ALA A 50 -6.67 4.79 2.16
N GLU A 51 -6.35 4.85 3.46
CA GLU A 51 -6.38 3.69 4.35
C GLU A 51 -7.79 3.06 4.41
N LYS A 52 -8.81 3.90 4.55
CA LYS A 52 -10.21 3.44 4.58
C LYS A 52 -10.61 2.69 3.32
N GLN A 53 -10.32 3.26 2.15
CA GLN A 53 -10.68 2.66 0.87
C GLN A 53 -9.90 1.38 0.58
N LEU A 54 -8.61 1.34 0.89
CA LEU A 54 -7.81 0.13 0.71
C LEU A 54 -8.17 -0.98 1.70
N SER A 55 -8.56 -0.63 2.93
CA SER A 55 -9.08 -1.58 3.90
C SER A 55 -10.37 -2.23 3.40
N PHE A 56 -11.27 -1.44 2.81
CA PHE A 56 -12.48 -1.96 2.18
C PHE A 56 -12.14 -2.92 1.03
N ALA A 57 -11.24 -2.53 0.14
CA ALA A 57 -10.83 -3.37 -0.99
C ALA A 57 -10.21 -4.69 -0.53
N ALA A 58 -9.35 -4.66 0.49
CA ALA A 58 -8.73 -5.85 1.06
C ALA A 58 -9.75 -6.80 1.71
N ALA A 59 -10.76 -6.25 2.39
CA ALA A 59 -11.77 -7.04 3.08
C ALA A 59 -12.81 -7.66 2.14
N ASN A 60 -13.07 -7.05 0.99
CA ASN A 60 -14.19 -7.41 0.12
C ASN A 60 -13.76 -8.01 -1.23
N SER A 61 -12.47 -8.16 -1.49
CA SER A 61 -12.00 -8.79 -2.73
C SER A 61 -12.06 -10.31 -2.63
N GLU A 62 -12.69 -10.94 -3.62
CA GLU A 62 -12.71 -12.39 -3.79
C GLU A 62 -11.50 -12.92 -4.57
N SER A 63 -10.76 -12.06 -5.23
CA SER A 63 -9.56 -12.43 -5.99
C SER A 63 -8.32 -12.36 -5.10
N ASP A 64 -7.55 -13.46 -5.02
CA ASP A 64 -6.29 -13.50 -4.28
C ASP A 64 -5.30 -12.44 -4.76
N ALA A 65 -5.23 -12.20 -6.06
CA ALA A 65 -4.35 -11.19 -6.64
C ALA A 65 -4.78 -9.77 -6.26
N VAL A 66 -6.07 -9.48 -6.32
CA VAL A 66 -6.61 -8.16 -5.94
C VAL A 66 -6.49 -7.94 -4.44
N ASN A 67 -6.75 -8.98 -3.64
CA ASN A 67 -6.55 -8.95 -2.19
C ASN A 67 -5.09 -8.66 -1.84
N ALA A 68 -4.16 -9.34 -2.48
CA ALA A 68 -2.72 -9.11 -2.29
C ALA A 68 -2.35 -7.67 -2.62
N LEU A 69 -2.80 -7.15 -3.77
CA LEU A 69 -2.53 -5.77 -4.18
C LEU A 69 -3.10 -4.75 -3.18
N ALA A 70 -4.32 -4.96 -2.70
CA ALA A 70 -4.96 -4.11 -1.71
C ALA A 70 -4.16 -4.07 -0.41
N ASN A 71 -3.75 -5.23 0.11
CA ASN A 71 -2.97 -5.32 1.34
C ASN A 71 -1.58 -4.71 1.20
N LEU A 72 -0.91 -4.86 0.04
CA LEU A 72 0.38 -4.24 -0.20
C LEU A 72 0.29 -2.71 -0.24
N ARG A 73 -0.71 -2.17 -0.92
CA ARG A 73 -0.95 -0.72 -0.96
C ARG A 73 -1.38 -0.19 0.41
N LEU A 74 -2.22 -0.93 1.11
CA LEU A 74 -2.65 -0.59 2.47
C LEU A 74 -1.46 -0.50 3.43
N ALA A 75 -0.56 -1.47 3.38
CA ALA A 75 0.64 -1.47 4.20
C ALA A 75 1.51 -0.23 3.95
N ARG A 76 1.68 0.19 2.70
CA ARG A 76 2.43 1.40 2.36
C ARG A 76 1.77 2.67 2.92
N VAL A 77 0.45 2.77 2.81
CA VAL A 77 -0.30 3.90 3.37
C VAL A 77 -0.21 3.93 4.89
N GLN A 78 -0.35 2.79 5.54
CA GLN A 78 -0.22 2.67 7.00
C GLN A 78 1.19 3.03 7.47
N LEU A 79 2.22 2.65 6.73
CA LEU A 79 3.58 3.04 7.03
C LEU A 79 3.78 4.56 6.90
N ALA A 80 3.19 5.18 5.88
CA ALA A 80 3.20 6.63 5.70
C ALA A 80 2.42 7.36 6.80
N LEU A 81 1.41 6.72 7.40
CA LEU A 81 0.65 7.19 8.55
C LEU A 81 1.38 6.95 9.89
N GLU A 82 2.63 6.50 9.86
CA GLU A 82 3.41 6.19 11.06
C GLU A 82 2.79 5.05 11.91
N GLN A 83 2.20 4.06 11.23
CA GLN A 83 1.54 2.91 11.85
C GLN A 83 2.23 1.59 11.42
N PRO A 84 3.50 1.37 11.79
CA PRO A 84 4.26 0.22 11.29
C PRO A 84 3.68 -1.14 11.71
N GLU A 85 3.05 -1.24 12.87
CA GLU A 85 2.44 -2.49 13.34
C GLU A 85 1.24 -2.88 12.49
N LYS A 86 0.39 -1.91 12.12
CA LYS A 86 -0.73 -2.14 11.20
C LYS A 86 -0.22 -2.50 9.80
N ALA A 87 0.81 -1.81 9.34
CA ALA A 87 1.44 -2.08 8.05
C ALA A 87 1.96 -3.52 7.98
N LEU A 88 2.63 -3.99 9.03
CA LEU A 88 3.12 -5.36 9.12
C LEU A 88 1.96 -6.37 9.09
N ALA A 89 0.89 -6.11 9.84
CA ALA A 89 -0.30 -6.97 9.84
C ALA A 89 -0.95 -7.05 8.45
N SER A 90 -1.00 -5.93 7.71
CA SER A 90 -1.55 -5.90 6.34
C SER A 90 -0.67 -6.69 5.37
N VAL A 91 0.64 -6.48 5.38
CA VAL A 91 1.55 -7.18 4.47
C VAL A 91 1.60 -8.69 4.76
N ASP A 92 1.42 -9.11 6.01
CA ASP A 92 1.39 -10.53 6.39
C ASP A 92 0.14 -11.26 5.89
N LYS A 93 -0.92 -10.54 5.50
CA LYS A 93 -2.12 -11.14 4.89
C LYS A 93 -1.89 -11.55 3.43
N VAL A 94 -0.81 -11.11 2.80
CA VAL A 94 -0.50 -11.48 1.42
C VAL A 94 0.00 -12.91 1.37
N THR A 95 -0.77 -13.80 0.75
CA THR A 95 -0.43 -15.23 0.62
C THR A 95 0.05 -15.61 -0.77
N SER A 96 -0.19 -14.76 -1.77
CA SER A 96 0.20 -15.01 -3.16
C SER A 96 1.72 -14.90 -3.34
N THR A 97 2.34 -15.97 -3.79
CA THR A 97 3.79 -16.01 -4.08
C THR A 97 4.20 -15.08 -5.22
N ALA A 98 3.25 -14.72 -6.10
CA ALA A 98 3.49 -13.78 -7.20
C ALA A 98 3.92 -12.39 -6.71
N PHE A 99 3.57 -12.03 -5.48
CA PHE A 99 3.90 -10.74 -4.87
C PHE A 99 5.02 -10.82 -3.81
N ASN A 100 5.77 -11.92 -3.78
CA ASN A 100 6.78 -12.14 -2.75
C ASN A 100 7.85 -11.04 -2.73
N ALA A 101 8.34 -10.60 -3.88
CA ALA A 101 9.33 -9.53 -3.97
C ALA A 101 8.81 -8.23 -3.33
N GLN A 102 7.61 -7.79 -3.70
CA GLN A 102 6.99 -6.58 -3.16
C GLN A 102 6.70 -6.72 -1.66
N GLN A 103 6.21 -7.89 -1.24
CA GLN A 103 5.93 -8.19 0.16
C GLN A 103 7.19 -8.04 1.02
N GLN A 104 8.30 -8.61 0.58
CA GLN A 104 9.56 -8.55 1.31
C GLN A 104 10.16 -7.14 1.32
N GLU A 105 10.05 -6.40 0.22
CA GLU A 105 10.48 -4.99 0.17
C GLU A 105 9.72 -4.14 1.19
N ILE A 106 8.40 -4.27 1.24
CA ILE A 106 7.56 -3.51 2.19
C ILE A 106 7.88 -3.91 3.63
N LYS A 107 8.08 -5.20 3.91
CA LYS A 107 8.53 -5.65 5.23
C LYS A 107 9.86 -4.99 5.62
N GLY A 108 10.81 -4.93 4.70
CA GLY A 108 12.07 -4.24 4.92
C GLY A 108 11.87 -2.78 5.30
N ASP A 109 11.03 -2.05 4.55
CA ASP A 109 10.71 -0.65 4.84
C ASP A 109 10.06 -0.48 6.22
N ILE A 110 9.17 -1.38 6.60
CA ILE A 110 8.53 -1.39 7.92
C ILE A 110 9.56 -1.61 9.03
N TYR A 111 10.44 -2.59 8.87
CA TYR A 111 11.48 -2.88 9.86
C TYR A 111 12.50 -1.75 10.01
N VAL A 112 12.83 -1.05 8.93
CA VAL A 112 13.65 0.17 8.99
C VAL A 112 12.96 1.23 9.86
N LYS A 113 11.66 1.44 9.66
CA LYS A 113 10.87 2.39 10.45
C LYS A 113 10.87 2.04 11.93
N GLN A 114 10.88 0.75 12.26
CA GLN A 114 10.95 0.24 13.63
C GLN A 114 12.39 0.16 14.19
N ALA A 115 13.40 0.58 13.41
CA ALA A 115 14.82 0.44 13.74
C ALA A 115 15.27 -1.03 13.96
N MET A 116 14.56 -1.98 13.35
CA MET A 116 14.89 -3.41 13.37
C MET A 116 15.76 -3.77 12.17
N PHE A 117 16.99 -3.29 12.16
CA PHE A 117 17.86 -3.31 10.97
C PHE A 117 18.27 -4.72 10.51
N ASP A 118 18.43 -5.68 11.42
CA ASP A 118 18.74 -7.06 11.03
C ASP A 118 17.56 -7.72 10.31
N LYS A 119 16.33 -7.49 10.79
CA LYS A 119 15.12 -7.95 10.13
C LYS A 119 14.91 -7.25 8.77
N ALA A 120 15.20 -5.96 8.71
CA ALA A 120 15.14 -5.20 7.46
C ALA A 120 16.11 -5.77 6.42
N ARG A 121 17.34 -6.08 6.83
CA ARG A 121 18.35 -6.68 5.95
C ARG A 121 17.88 -8.03 5.41
N SER A 122 17.34 -8.89 6.26
CA SER A 122 16.80 -10.19 5.85
C SER A 122 15.65 -10.04 4.86
N ALA A 123 14.73 -9.10 5.09
CA ALA A 123 13.60 -8.84 4.20
C ALA A 123 14.06 -8.30 2.84
N TYR A 124 14.95 -7.31 2.82
CA TYR A 124 15.48 -6.77 1.55
C TYR A 124 16.30 -7.81 0.78
N SER A 125 17.06 -8.65 1.47
CA SER A 125 17.80 -9.75 0.82
C SER A 125 16.84 -10.75 0.18
N ALA A 126 15.74 -11.08 0.85
CA ALA A 126 14.70 -11.94 0.29
C ALA A 126 14.00 -11.29 -0.92
N ALA A 127 13.77 -9.97 -0.88
CA ALA A 127 13.21 -9.24 -2.01
C ALA A 127 14.13 -9.27 -3.23
N VAL A 128 15.43 -9.08 -3.05
CA VAL A 128 16.44 -9.17 -4.11
C VAL A 128 16.51 -10.59 -4.67
N ALA A 129 16.44 -11.60 -3.83
CA ALA A 129 16.43 -13.01 -4.26
C ALA A 129 15.19 -13.32 -5.12
N ALA A 130 14.03 -12.74 -4.79
CA ALA A 130 12.79 -12.90 -5.54
C ALA A 130 12.77 -12.10 -6.85
N ASN A 131 13.42 -10.94 -6.89
CA ASN A 131 13.54 -10.10 -8.09
C ASN A 131 14.91 -9.40 -8.12
N SER A 132 15.88 -10.05 -8.72
CA SER A 132 17.27 -9.56 -8.81
C SER A 132 17.43 -8.32 -9.72
N ALA A 133 16.44 -7.99 -10.52
CA ALA A 133 16.46 -6.80 -11.39
C ALA A 133 16.07 -5.51 -10.64
N ASN A 134 15.56 -5.60 -9.41
CA ASN A 134 15.13 -4.43 -8.65
C ASN A 134 16.33 -3.69 -8.03
N THR A 135 16.82 -2.68 -8.75
CA THR A 135 17.96 -1.85 -8.29
C THR A 135 17.62 -0.99 -7.08
N VAL A 136 16.35 -0.59 -6.90
CA VAL A 136 15.92 0.23 -5.74
C VAL A 136 16.09 -0.55 -4.45
N VAL A 137 15.69 -1.81 -4.41
CA VAL A 137 15.84 -2.65 -3.21
C VAL A 137 17.34 -2.90 -2.91
N LYS A 138 18.16 -3.10 -3.94
CA LYS A 138 19.62 -3.22 -3.77
C LYS A 138 20.21 -1.95 -3.12
N MET A 139 19.76 -0.78 -3.56
CA MET A 139 20.18 0.50 -2.95
C MET A 139 19.74 0.61 -1.48
N LYS A 140 18.51 0.19 -1.17
CA LYS A 140 18.00 0.16 0.22
C LYS A 140 18.86 -0.75 1.09
N LEU A 141 19.25 -1.91 0.58
CA LEU A 141 20.12 -2.86 1.28
C LEU A 141 21.53 -2.28 1.51
N ASP A 142 22.11 -1.64 0.51
CA ASP A 142 23.42 -0.99 0.61
C ASP A 142 23.39 0.18 1.61
N ASN A 143 22.35 1.00 1.58
CA ASN A 143 22.17 2.12 2.52
C ASN A 143 22.03 1.62 3.97
N LEU A 144 21.38 0.49 4.15
CA LEU A 144 21.23 -0.13 5.46
C LEU A 144 22.57 -0.61 6.02
N ALA A 145 23.47 -1.15 5.19
CA ALA A 145 24.81 -1.56 5.57
C ALA A 145 25.65 -0.34 6.01
N LEU A 146 25.55 0.79 5.31
CA LEU A 146 26.22 2.04 5.67
C LEU A 146 25.71 2.59 7.00
N ALA A 147 24.40 2.57 7.24
CA ALA A 147 23.80 3.04 8.49
C ALA A 147 24.23 2.18 9.69
N ALA A 148 24.39 0.87 9.51
CA ALA A 148 24.85 -0.03 10.58
C ALA A 148 26.32 0.14 10.95
N ASN A 149 27.15 0.70 10.05
CA ASN A 149 28.60 0.91 10.23
C ASN A 149 28.95 2.35 10.63
N GLY A 150 27.96 3.22 10.65
CA GLY A 150 28.09 4.60 11.07
C GLY A 150 27.62 4.83 12.48
#